data_e16c42129e17288aec721af331eda5d3
#
_entry.id   e16c42129e17288aec721af331eda5d3
#
_cell.length_a   1.000
_cell.length_b   1.000
_cell.length_c   1.000
_cell.angle_alpha   90.00
_cell.angle_beta   90.00
_cell.angle_gamma   90.00
#
_symmetry.space_group_name_H-M   'P 1'
#
loop_
_entity.id
_entity.type
_entity.pdbx_description
1 polymer ?
#
loop_
_entity_poly.entity_id
_entity_poly.type
_entity_poly.pdbx_seq_one_letter_code
_entity_poly.pdbx_strand_id
1 'polypeptide(L)'
;MRRCVAVLFSLVFGIAPAAAQSGDAIAELDPIVVSGVQPGPGLWKVSKDGHVLWVLGVLSPLPKKMQWQTAEVAERIGESRQLLDMPSAVFEPDVGFFGRLALAPSLVGARNNPDRRKLVDVVPAAQYARWTELKQKYIGRSGKVEKWRPLFAAMELYTSAIEKLGLRSSREVVRAVRGIAESAGVERVPVRLELEIDDPRAALKQFKKSTLADLECFDMTLDRIEGDLGLMARRANAWASGDLEGLRALPYRDQMRACMHAAMSAEVLRDRGLGDLEGRLQRLWVDAAQAALARNDVSFAMLPMDRVLDPQGFLAPLAAKGYLVEAPDEASEDASSQALPLRWP
;
A
#
# COMPACT_ATOMS: atom_id res chain seq x y z
N MET A 1 -7.65 66.32 66.88
CA MET A 1 -7.81 66.69 65.46
C MET A 1 -6.71 66.13 64.65
N ARG A 2 -6.87 65.03 63.95
CA ARG A 2 -6.07 64.58 62.79
C ARG A 2 -6.82 63.41 62.18
N ARG A 3 -7.34 63.63 61.01
CA ARG A 3 -8.06 62.64 60.20
C ARG A 3 -7.05 61.74 59.47
N CYS A 4 -7.08 60.43 59.67
CA CYS A 4 -6.41 59.47 58.87
C CYS A 4 -7.36 59.00 57.78
N VAL A 5 -6.97 59.26 56.52
CA VAL A 5 -7.66 58.74 55.34
C VAL A 5 -7.00 57.36 54.99
N ALA A 6 -7.77 56.30 55.03
CA ALA A 6 -7.39 54.98 54.58
C ALA A 6 -7.69 54.85 53.09
N VAL A 7 -6.65 54.64 52.28
CA VAL A 7 -6.74 54.33 50.81
C VAL A 7 -6.88 52.82 50.69
N LEU A 8 -8.07 52.33 50.25
CA LEU A 8 -8.26 50.94 49.85
C LEU A 8 -7.75 50.76 48.41
N PHE A 9 -6.73 49.95 48.23
CA PHE A 9 -6.24 49.53 46.93
C PHE A 9 -7.03 48.25 46.55
N SER A 10 -7.97 48.34 45.60
CA SER A 10 -8.67 47.20 45.05
C SER A 10 -7.82 46.57 43.94
N LEU A 11 -7.27 45.38 44.21
CA LEU A 11 -6.65 44.51 43.19
C LEU A 11 -7.76 43.87 42.35
N VAL A 12 -7.92 44.31 41.11
CA VAL A 12 -8.73 43.63 40.10
C VAL A 12 -7.90 42.55 39.48
N PHE A 13 -8.15 41.28 39.85
CA PHE A 13 -7.62 40.12 39.15
C PHE A 13 -8.37 39.97 37.82
N GLY A 14 -7.75 40.31 36.72
CA GLY A 14 -8.24 40.05 35.39
C GLY A 14 -8.12 38.54 35.07
N ILE A 15 -9.26 37.86 35.05
CA ILE A 15 -9.35 36.50 34.49
C ILE A 15 -9.31 36.63 32.97
N ALA A 16 -8.18 36.33 32.35
CA ALA A 16 -8.08 36.16 30.91
C ALA A 16 -8.84 34.86 30.51
N PRO A 17 -9.78 34.90 29.55
CA PRO A 17 -10.35 33.66 29.04
C PRO A 17 -9.27 32.86 28.36
N ALA A 18 -9.05 31.61 28.80
CA ALA A 18 -8.27 30.64 28.09
C ALA A 18 -8.94 30.40 26.71
N ALA A 19 -8.31 30.83 25.66
CA ALA A 19 -8.72 30.47 24.31
C ALA A 19 -8.65 28.94 24.21
N ALA A 20 -9.79 28.30 24.15
CA ALA A 20 -9.88 26.91 23.76
C ALA A 20 -9.24 26.81 22.37
N GLN A 21 -8.13 26.07 22.27
CA GLN A 21 -7.59 25.66 20.96
C GLN A 21 -8.70 24.87 20.28
N SER A 22 -9.30 25.48 19.28
CA SER A 22 -10.18 24.81 18.34
C SER A 22 -9.39 23.64 17.75
N GLY A 23 -9.90 22.42 18.00
CA GLY A 23 -9.34 21.21 17.41
C GLY A 23 -9.11 21.42 15.93
N ASP A 24 -7.96 21.02 15.45
CA ASP A 24 -7.58 21.10 14.04
C ASP A 24 -8.73 20.56 13.20
N ALA A 25 -9.39 21.46 12.47
CA ALA A 25 -10.37 21.09 11.47
C ALA A 25 -9.63 20.18 10.49
N ILE A 26 -10.13 18.96 10.27
CA ILE A 26 -9.59 18.02 9.28
C ILE A 26 -9.48 18.81 7.98
N ALA A 27 -8.25 19.12 7.57
CA ALA A 27 -7.99 19.92 6.39
C ALA A 27 -8.70 19.26 5.21
N GLU A 28 -9.63 19.98 4.60
CA GLU A 28 -10.28 19.53 3.38
C GLU A 28 -9.23 19.58 2.29
N LEU A 29 -8.73 18.39 1.93
CA LEU A 29 -7.66 18.27 0.93
C LEU A 29 -8.24 18.63 -0.42
N ASP A 30 -7.62 19.58 -1.07
CA ASP A 30 -7.91 19.89 -2.46
C ASP A 30 -7.80 18.63 -3.31
N PRO A 31 -8.73 18.38 -4.24
CA PRO A 31 -8.65 17.23 -5.12
C PRO A 31 -7.32 17.25 -5.87
N ILE A 32 -6.66 16.09 -5.93
CA ILE A 32 -5.39 15.94 -6.66
C ILE A 32 -5.68 16.19 -8.13
N VAL A 33 -5.25 17.33 -8.63
CA VAL A 33 -5.35 17.67 -10.05
C VAL A 33 -4.01 17.37 -10.71
N VAL A 34 -3.77 16.08 -11.02
CA VAL A 34 -2.72 15.73 -11.98
C VAL A 34 -3.32 15.95 -13.35
N SER A 35 -2.99 17.08 -13.99
CA SER A 35 -3.47 17.43 -15.33
C SER A 35 -2.41 17.08 -16.38
N GLY A 36 -2.84 16.55 -17.53
CA GLY A 36 -1.98 16.14 -18.63
C GLY A 36 -1.34 14.76 -18.47
N VAL A 37 -0.53 14.38 -19.46
CA VAL A 37 0.23 13.11 -19.44
C VAL A 37 1.48 13.33 -18.60
N GLN A 38 1.62 12.53 -17.54
CA GLN A 38 2.75 12.60 -16.63
C GLN A 38 3.92 11.73 -17.15
N PRO A 39 5.20 12.05 -16.82
CA PRO A 39 6.34 11.24 -17.25
C PRO A 39 6.26 9.78 -16.76
N GLY A 40 5.64 9.54 -15.61
CA GLY A 40 5.63 8.24 -14.94
C GLY A 40 6.85 8.05 -14.04
N PRO A 41 6.89 6.97 -13.26
CA PRO A 41 8.05 6.63 -12.46
C PRO A 41 9.17 6.18 -13.39
N GLY A 42 10.41 6.47 -13.02
CA GLY A 42 11.56 5.87 -13.67
C GLY A 42 11.63 4.35 -13.42
N LEU A 43 12.50 3.68 -14.14
CA LEU A 43 12.74 2.25 -14.01
C LEU A 43 14.05 1.99 -13.26
N TRP A 44 14.01 1.12 -12.25
CA TRP A 44 15.23 0.57 -11.64
C TRP A 44 15.85 -0.44 -12.59
N LYS A 45 17.17 -0.46 -12.62
CA LYS A 45 17.93 -1.42 -13.41
C LYS A 45 18.72 -2.34 -12.49
N VAL A 46 18.51 -3.62 -12.59
CA VAL A 46 19.30 -4.65 -11.90
C VAL A 46 20.11 -5.38 -12.96
N SER A 47 21.43 -5.41 -12.82
CA SER A 47 22.30 -6.01 -13.84
C SER A 47 23.43 -6.85 -13.26
N LYS A 48 23.85 -7.86 -14.02
CA LYS A 48 25.02 -8.69 -13.74
C LYS A 48 25.44 -9.40 -15.02
N ASP A 49 26.74 -9.42 -15.31
CA ASP A 49 27.35 -10.19 -16.43
C ASP A 49 26.69 -9.90 -17.79
N GLY A 50 26.23 -8.67 -18.02
CA GLY A 50 25.57 -8.24 -19.26
C GLY A 50 24.05 -8.48 -19.29
N HIS A 51 23.48 -9.18 -18.34
CA HIS A 51 22.04 -9.41 -18.22
C HIS A 51 21.36 -8.29 -17.43
N VAL A 52 20.15 -7.91 -17.83
CA VAL A 52 19.40 -6.78 -17.25
C VAL A 52 17.98 -7.20 -16.84
N LEU A 53 17.58 -6.80 -15.66
CA LEU A 53 16.20 -6.83 -15.21
C LEU A 53 15.71 -5.39 -14.92
N TRP A 54 14.81 -4.90 -15.76
CA TRP A 54 14.12 -3.63 -15.51
C TRP A 54 13.00 -3.81 -14.50
N VAL A 55 12.92 -2.93 -13.51
CA VAL A 55 11.93 -3.04 -12.45
C VAL A 55 11.09 -1.78 -12.37
N LEU A 56 9.78 -1.91 -12.56
CA LEU A 56 8.80 -0.85 -12.38
C LEU A 56 8.26 -0.88 -10.95
N GLY A 57 8.50 0.19 -10.19
CA GLY A 57 7.86 0.40 -8.89
C GLY A 57 6.40 0.85 -9.07
N VAL A 58 5.44 0.05 -8.62
CA VAL A 58 4.01 0.32 -8.74
C VAL A 58 3.48 0.90 -7.44
N LEU A 59 3.04 2.17 -7.46
CA LEU A 59 2.43 2.83 -6.31
C LEU A 59 0.92 2.57 -6.24
N SER A 60 0.39 2.46 -5.03
CA SER A 60 -1.04 2.38 -4.73
C SER A 60 -1.35 3.12 -3.42
N PRO A 61 -2.40 3.96 -3.35
CA PRO A 61 -3.34 4.29 -4.42
C PRO A 61 -2.84 5.36 -5.39
N LEU A 62 -3.49 5.45 -6.55
CA LEU A 62 -3.20 6.43 -7.60
C LEU A 62 -4.50 7.13 -8.06
N PRO A 63 -4.43 8.35 -8.67
CA PRO A 63 -5.60 9.03 -9.22
C PRO A 63 -6.35 8.19 -10.26
N LYS A 64 -7.69 8.21 -10.22
CA LYS A 64 -8.55 7.39 -11.10
C LYS A 64 -8.34 7.66 -12.59
N LYS A 65 -7.97 8.88 -12.95
CA LYS A 65 -7.86 9.33 -14.35
C LYS A 65 -6.41 9.71 -14.72
N MET A 66 -5.43 9.25 -13.95
CA MET A 66 -4.04 9.54 -14.23
C MET A 66 -3.62 8.96 -15.57
N GLN A 67 -3.03 9.80 -16.42
CA GLN A 67 -2.34 9.39 -17.64
C GLN A 67 -0.84 9.58 -17.42
N TRP A 68 -0.05 8.60 -17.81
CA TRP A 68 1.39 8.63 -17.72
C TRP A 68 2.02 8.08 -18.99
N GLN A 69 3.26 8.50 -19.27
CA GLN A 69 3.98 8.04 -20.45
C GLN A 69 4.40 6.58 -20.24
N THR A 70 3.95 5.74 -21.14
CA THR A 70 4.30 4.30 -21.12
C THR A 70 5.33 3.94 -22.18
N ALA A 71 5.86 4.91 -22.92
CA ALA A 71 6.73 4.67 -24.06
C ALA A 71 8.02 3.93 -23.63
N GLU A 72 8.71 4.41 -22.59
CA GLU A 72 9.90 3.75 -22.08
C GLU A 72 9.58 2.34 -21.53
N VAL A 73 8.49 2.19 -20.78
CA VAL A 73 8.04 0.88 -20.27
C VAL A 73 7.75 -0.07 -21.45
N ALA A 74 7.09 0.43 -22.49
CA ALA A 74 6.78 -0.39 -23.66
C ALA A 74 8.06 -0.80 -24.43
N GLU A 75 9.04 0.10 -24.56
CA GLU A 75 10.34 -0.18 -25.15
C GLU A 75 11.07 -1.28 -24.37
N ARG A 76 11.25 -1.10 -23.04
CA ARG A 76 11.94 -2.08 -22.20
C ARG A 76 11.23 -3.42 -22.12
N ILE A 77 9.90 -3.43 -22.15
CA ILE A 77 9.13 -4.68 -22.24
C ILE A 77 9.36 -5.32 -23.61
N GLY A 78 9.35 -4.56 -24.72
CA GLY A 78 9.59 -5.08 -26.07
C GLY A 78 10.97 -5.73 -26.25
N GLU A 79 11.99 -5.26 -25.53
CA GLU A 79 13.32 -5.84 -25.46
C GLU A 79 13.40 -7.11 -24.58
N SER A 80 12.41 -7.29 -23.71
CA SER A 80 12.42 -8.33 -22.68
C SER A 80 11.93 -9.66 -23.21
N ARG A 81 12.48 -10.76 -22.69
CA ARG A 81 12.00 -12.12 -22.96
C ARG A 81 10.84 -12.52 -22.04
N GLN A 82 10.80 -11.96 -20.83
CA GLN A 82 9.74 -12.27 -19.87
C GLN A 82 9.41 -11.07 -18.97
N LEU A 83 8.16 -11.05 -18.50
CA LEU A 83 7.63 -10.13 -17.49
C LEU A 83 7.35 -10.90 -16.20
N LEU A 84 8.07 -10.60 -15.12
CA LEU A 84 7.74 -11.07 -13.77
C LEU A 84 6.59 -10.25 -13.21
N ASP A 85 5.48 -10.91 -12.88
CA ASP A 85 4.36 -10.28 -12.19
C ASP A 85 4.74 -9.88 -10.76
N MET A 86 3.99 -8.97 -10.16
CA MET A 86 4.15 -8.63 -8.74
C MET A 86 3.97 -9.87 -7.86
N PRO A 87 4.79 -10.04 -6.82
CA PRO A 87 4.65 -11.16 -5.90
C PRO A 87 3.28 -11.13 -5.22
N SER A 88 2.66 -12.28 -5.13
CA SER A 88 1.33 -12.44 -4.55
C SER A 88 1.19 -13.77 -3.83
N ALA A 89 0.34 -13.82 -2.79
CA ALA A 89 -0.08 -15.05 -2.17
C ALA A 89 -1.51 -15.39 -2.61
N VAL A 90 -1.75 -16.64 -2.91
CA VAL A 90 -3.07 -17.14 -3.33
C VAL A 90 -3.43 -18.33 -2.46
N PHE A 91 -4.61 -18.29 -1.87
CA PHE A 91 -5.17 -19.45 -1.18
C PHE A 91 -5.82 -20.38 -2.20
N GLU A 92 -5.24 -21.54 -2.36
CA GLU A 92 -5.75 -22.60 -3.23
C GLU A 92 -6.50 -23.63 -2.36
N PRO A 93 -7.84 -23.62 -2.39
CA PRO A 93 -8.60 -24.69 -1.73
C PRO A 93 -8.43 -25.97 -2.53
N ASP A 94 -8.06 -27.05 -1.86
CA ASP A 94 -7.99 -28.39 -2.47
C ASP A 94 -9.41 -28.93 -2.74
N VAL A 95 -10.10 -28.28 -3.70
CA VAL A 95 -11.43 -28.65 -4.17
C VAL A 95 -11.60 -28.27 -5.63
N GLY A 96 -12.17 -29.17 -6.41
CA GLY A 96 -12.51 -28.92 -7.81
C GLY A 96 -13.52 -27.79 -7.98
N PHE A 97 -13.85 -27.45 -9.24
CA PHE A 97 -14.76 -26.34 -9.58
C PHE A 97 -16.09 -26.39 -8.80
N PHE A 98 -16.76 -27.56 -8.75
CA PHE A 98 -18.01 -27.72 -8.00
C PHE A 98 -17.82 -27.58 -6.49
N GLY A 99 -16.68 -28.00 -5.96
CA GLY A 99 -16.33 -27.80 -4.56
C GLY A 99 -16.19 -26.31 -4.21
N ARG A 100 -15.54 -25.52 -5.08
CA ARG A 100 -15.43 -24.05 -4.93
C ARG A 100 -16.82 -23.39 -4.92
N LEU A 101 -17.71 -23.81 -5.83
CA LEU A 101 -19.09 -23.29 -5.86
C LEU A 101 -19.86 -23.66 -4.58
N ALA A 102 -19.66 -24.88 -4.07
CA ALA A 102 -20.27 -25.33 -2.82
C ALA A 102 -19.74 -24.66 -1.55
N LEU A 103 -18.60 -23.96 -1.63
CA LEU A 103 -18.06 -23.14 -0.54
C LEU A 103 -18.71 -21.76 -0.44
N ALA A 104 -19.30 -21.24 -1.54
CA ALA A 104 -19.83 -19.89 -1.59
C ALA A 104 -20.83 -19.56 -0.46
N PRO A 105 -21.80 -20.42 -0.09
CA PRO A 105 -22.68 -20.16 1.06
C PRO A 105 -21.91 -20.05 2.40
N SER A 106 -20.81 -20.78 2.51
CA SER A 106 -19.97 -20.77 3.71
C SER A 106 -19.19 -19.46 3.91
N LEU A 107 -18.99 -18.68 2.87
CA LEU A 107 -18.36 -17.35 2.95
C LEU A 107 -19.28 -16.30 3.60
N VAL A 108 -20.59 -16.55 3.61
CA VAL A 108 -21.55 -15.64 4.22
C VAL A 108 -21.22 -15.48 5.70
N GLY A 109 -21.08 -14.24 6.14
CA GLY A 109 -20.73 -13.89 7.52
C GLY A 109 -19.26 -14.09 7.92
N ALA A 110 -18.35 -14.46 7.02
CA ALA A 110 -16.93 -14.58 7.34
C ALA A 110 -16.29 -13.22 7.76
N ARG A 111 -16.86 -12.10 7.31
CA ARG A 111 -16.45 -10.75 7.72
C ARG A 111 -16.99 -10.33 9.09
N ASN A 112 -18.02 -11.02 9.60
CA ASN A 112 -18.69 -10.60 10.81
C ASN A 112 -17.87 -10.95 12.06
N ASN A 113 -18.02 -10.15 13.11
CA ASN A 113 -17.53 -10.50 14.41
C ASN A 113 -18.14 -11.82 14.89
N PRO A 114 -17.38 -12.66 15.62
CA PRO A 114 -17.95 -13.80 16.32
C PRO A 114 -19.11 -13.37 17.24
N ASP A 115 -20.01 -14.32 17.55
CA ASP A 115 -21.11 -14.14 18.52
C ASP A 115 -22.05 -12.96 18.22
N ARG A 116 -22.12 -12.53 16.94
CA ARG A 116 -22.93 -11.40 16.47
C ARG A 116 -22.60 -10.06 17.13
N ARG A 117 -21.41 -9.92 17.74
CA ARG A 117 -20.94 -8.67 18.34
C ARG A 117 -20.81 -7.59 17.29
N LYS A 118 -21.00 -6.34 17.70
CA LYS A 118 -20.78 -5.17 16.84
C LYS A 118 -19.39 -4.58 17.09
N LEU A 119 -18.95 -3.67 16.25
CA LEU A 119 -17.68 -2.97 16.42
C LEU A 119 -17.60 -2.26 17.78
N VAL A 120 -18.69 -1.64 18.24
CA VAL A 120 -18.75 -0.99 19.54
C VAL A 120 -18.46 -1.94 20.71
N ASP A 121 -18.69 -3.22 20.55
CA ASP A 121 -18.48 -4.24 21.59
C ASP A 121 -17.05 -4.80 21.58
N VAL A 122 -16.25 -4.56 20.51
CA VAL A 122 -14.94 -5.18 20.30
C VAL A 122 -13.80 -4.17 20.16
N VAL A 123 -14.12 -2.91 19.83
CA VAL A 123 -13.15 -1.83 19.64
C VAL A 123 -13.15 -0.93 20.88
N PRO A 124 -11.99 -0.47 21.40
CA PRO A 124 -11.91 0.49 22.48
C PRO A 124 -12.71 1.76 22.20
N ALA A 125 -13.33 2.33 23.22
CA ALA A 125 -14.27 3.45 23.10
C ALA A 125 -13.70 4.66 22.36
N ALA A 126 -12.42 5.00 22.60
CA ALA A 126 -11.75 6.12 21.93
C ALA A 126 -11.61 5.88 20.41
N GLN A 127 -11.20 4.68 20.02
CA GLN A 127 -11.08 4.29 18.60
C GLN A 127 -12.46 4.20 17.93
N TYR A 128 -13.48 3.73 18.68
CA TYR A 128 -14.84 3.67 18.15
C TYR A 128 -15.45 5.07 17.93
N ALA A 129 -15.12 6.06 18.75
CA ALA A 129 -15.53 7.45 18.52
C ALA A 129 -14.94 7.97 17.19
N ARG A 130 -13.63 7.84 17.00
CA ARG A 130 -12.95 8.20 15.74
C ARG A 130 -13.57 7.47 14.52
N TRP A 131 -13.78 6.17 14.67
CA TRP A 131 -14.47 5.36 13.65
C TRP A 131 -15.82 5.93 13.25
N THR A 132 -16.64 6.34 14.22
CA THR A 132 -17.99 6.85 13.96
C THR A 132 -17.95 8.10 13.10
N GLU A 133 -17.03 9.03 13.37
CA GLU A 133 -16.83 10.25 12.59
C GLU A 133 -16.37 9.95 11.16
N LEU A 134 -15.32 9.15 11.04
CA LEU A 134 -14.77 8.78 9.74
C LEU A 134 -15.76 7.94 8.90
N LYS A 135 -16.45 7.01 9.54
CA LYS A 135 -17.51 6.25 8.88
C LYS A 135 -18.60 7.14 8.33
N GLN A 136 -19.09 8.10 9.14
CA GLN A 136 -20.12 9.05 8.67
C GLN A 136 -19.62 9.86 7.48
N LYS A 137 -18.36 10.27 7.50
CA LYS A 137 -17.74 11.06 6.43
C LYS A 137 -17.54 10.24 5.13
N TYR A 138 -17.10 9.00 5.21
CA TYR A 138 -16.64 8.24 4.02
C TYR A 138 -17.60 7.12 3.59
N ILE A 139 -18.22 6.40 4.52
CA ILE A 139 -19.16 5.29 4.24
C ILE A 139 -20.62 5.76 4.33
N GLY A 140 -20.92 6.73 5.24
CA GLY A 140 -22.25 7.23 5.49
C GLY A 140 -22.98 6.40 6.56
N ARG A 141 -24.34 6.37 6.46
CA ARG A 141 -25.21 5.81 7.49
C ARG A 141 -25.36 4.30 7.49
N SER A 142 -24.65 3.57 6.61
CA SER A 142 -24.79 2.10 6.53
C SER A 142 -24.43 1.43 7.86
N GLY A 143 -25.36 0.62 8.39
CA GLY A 143 -25.12 -0.20 9.59
C GLY A 143 -24.51 -1.56 9.31
N LYS A 144 -24.27 -1.92 8.04
CA LYS A 144 -23.74 -3.24 7.68
C LYS A 144 -22.35 -3.47 8.23
N VAL A 145 -21.47 -2.46 8.11
CA VAL A 145 -20.06 -2.49 8.55
C VAL A 145 -19.90 -2.62 10.06
N GLU A 146 -20.92 -2.19 10.84
CA GLU A 146 -20.90 -2.29 12.31
C GLU A 146 -20.87 -3.75 12.82
N LYS A 147 -21.26 -4.70 11.98
CA LYS A 147 -21.24 -6.13 12.32
C LYS A 147 -19.93 -6.81 11.95
N TRP A 148 -19.07 -6.11 11.22
CA TRP A 148 -17.84 -6.67 10.70
C TRP A 148 -16.72 -6.64 11.73
N ARG A 149 -15.75 -7.52 11.57
CA ARG A 149 -14.50 -7.49 12.33
C ARG A 149 -13.74 -6.20 12.05
N PRO A 150 -12.97 -5.68 13.01
CA PRO A 150 -12.20 -4.46 12.86
C PRO A 150 -11.38 -4.42 11.57
N LEU A 151 -10.69 -5.50 11.20
CA LEU A 151 -9.95 -5.62 9.94
C LEU A 151 -10.80 -5.28 8.70
N PHE A 152 -11.96 -5.91 8.56
CA PHE A 152 -12.79 -5.71 7.37
C PHE A 152 -13.50 -4.36 7.35
N ALA A 153 -13.84 -3.84 8.53
CA ALA A 153 -14.40 -2.51 8.68
C ALA A 153 -13.36 -1.44 8.32
N ALA A 154 -12.11 -1.60 8.77
CA ALA A 154 -10.98 -0.74 8.43
C ALA A 154 -10.70 -0.74 6.92
N MET A 155 -10.67 -1.91 6.29
CA MET A 155 -10.47 -2.03 4.82
C MET A 155 -11.56 -1.34 4.03
N GLU A 156 -12.82 -1.47 4.44
CA GLU A 156 -13.96 -0.78 3.80
C GLU A 156 -13.85 0.74 3.96
N LEU A 157 -13.52 1.21 5.17
CA LEU A 157 -13.34 2.63 5.44
C LEU A 157 -12.21 3.21 4.59
N TYR A 158 -11.06 2.52 4.51
CA TYR A 158 -9.94 2.93 3.69
C TYR A 158 -10.33 3.00 2.20
N THR A 159 -10.98 1.97 1.69
CA THR A 159 -11.42 1.92 0.28
C THR A 159 -12.37 3.08 -0.02
N SER A 160 -13.36 3.30 0.85
CA SER A 160 -14.33 4.40 0.70
C SER A 160 -13.66 5.78 0.78
N ALA A 161 -12.67 5.94 1.66
CA ALA A 161 -11.94 7.19 1.81
C ALA A 161 -11.10 7.53 0.56
N ILE A 162 -10.30 6.58 0.06
CA ILE A 162 -9.49 6.80 -1.15
C ILE A 162 -10.37 7.03 -2.39
N GLU A 163 -11.50 6.32 -2.51
CA GLU A 163 -12.44 6.51 -3.62
C GLU A 163 -13.08 7.89 -3.62
N LYS A 164 -13.44 8.41 -2.44
CA LYS A 164 -14.01 9.76 -2.27
C LYS A 164 -13.01 10.85 -2.67
N LEU A 165 -11.71 10.61 -2.47
CA LEU A 165 -10.63 11.49 -2.89
C LEU A 165 -10.26 11.34 -4.38
N GLY A 166 -11.01 10.55 -5.15
CA GLY A 166 -10.68 10.32 -6.55
C GLY A 166 -9.48 9.41 -6.78
N LEU A 167 -9.04 8.71 -5.74
CA LEU A 167 -7.98 7.70 -5.80
C LEU A 167 -8.55 6.31 -6.00
N ARG A 168 -7.72 5.37 -6.43
CA ARG A 168 -8.04 3.93 -6.51
C ARG A 168 -6.77 3.09 -6.49
N SER A 169 -6.93 1.79 -6.30
CA SER A 169 -5.81 0.86 -6.37
C SER A 169 -5.11 0.88 -7.74
N SER A 170 -3.83 0.55 -7.78
CA SER A 170 -2.98 0.53 -8.98
C SER A 170 -3.30 -0.56 -10.01
N ARG A 171 -4.45 -1.21 -9.91
CA ARG A 171 -4.84 -2.32 -10.84
C ARG A 171 -4.79 -1.92 -12.31
N GLU A 172 -4.97 -0.64 -12.62
CA GLU A 172 -4.91 -0.15 -14.00
C GLU A 172 -3.49 -0.07 -14.53
N VAL A 173 -2.53 0.38 -13.70
CA VAL A 173 -1.11 0.35 -14.07
C VAL A 173 -0.67 -1.08 -14.36
N VAL A 174 -0.99 -2.02 -13.45
CA VAL A 174 -0.67 -3.44 -13.63
C VAL A 174 -1.33 -4.01 -14.90
N ARG A 175 -2.58 -3.64 -15.16
CA ARG A 175 -3.29 -4.08 -16.38
C ARG A 175 -2.67 -3.50 -17.64
N ALA A 176 -2.27 -2.22 -17.63
CA ALA A 176 -1.61 -1.58 -18.75
C ALA A 176 -0.27 -2.26 -19.08
N VAL A 177 0.57 -2.48 -18.07
CA VAL A 177 1.87 -3.16 -18.23
C VAL A 177 1.69 -4.59 -18.77
N ARG A 178 0.72 -5.33 -18.25
CA ARG A 178 0.39 -6.67 -18.74
C ARG A 178 -0.10 -6.66 -20.19
N GLY A 179 -0.92 -5.66 -20.55
CA GLY A 179 -1.40 -5.50 -21.92
C GLY A 179 -0.28 -5.16 -22.90
N ILE A 180 0.70 -4.35 -22.49
CA ILE A 180 1.91 -4.08 -23.28
C ILE A 180 2.70 -5.38 -23.52
N ALA A 181 2.94 -6.15 -22.45
CA ALA A 181 3.67 -7.42 -22.58
C ALA A 181 2.95 -8.43 -23.47
N GLU A 182 1.63 -8.55 -23.34
CA GLU A 182 0.80 -9.39 -24.21
C GLU A 182 0.89 -8.96 -25.67
N SER A 183 0.80 -7.66 -25.95
CA SER A 183 0.89 -7.10 -27.31
C SER A 183 2.28 -7.29 -27.93
N ALA A 184 3.33 -7.30 -27.09
CA ALA A 184 4.71 -7.54 -27.52
C ALA A 184 5.07 -9.05 -27.60
N GLY A 185 4.17 -9.95 -27.23
CA GLY A 185 4.43 -11.38 -27.21
C GLY A 185 5.41 -11.82 -26.10
N VAL A 186 5.55 -11.01 -25.05
CA VAL A 186 6.46 -11.27 -23.92
C VAL A 186 5.80 -12.24 -22.94
N GLU A 187 6.52 -13.30 -22.57
CA GLU A 187 6.05 -14.30 -21.63
C GLU A 187 5.80 -13.69 -20.25
N ARG A 188 4.62 -13.93 -19.68
CA ARG A 188 4.31 -13.51 -18.31
C ARG A 188 4.60 -14.65 -17.33
N VAL A 189 5.48 -14.36 -16.37
CA VAL A 189 5.84 -15.29 -15.30
C VAL A 189 5.14 -14.86 -14.01
N PRO A 190 4.12 -15.61 -13.54
CA PRO A 190 3.45 -15.32 -12.28
C PRO A 190 4.37 -15.65 -11.10
N VAL A 191 4.59 -14.67 -10.22
CA VAL A 191 5.31 -14.88 -8.96
C VAL A 191 4.27 -15.07 -7.85
N ARG A 192 3.85 -16.32 -7.66
CA ARG A 192 2.76 -16.69 -6.74
C ARG A 192 3.23 -17.65 -5.69
N LEU A 193 2.95 -17.33 -4.45
CA LEU A 193 3.03 -18.25 -3.33
C LEU A 193 1.67 -18.91 -3.17
N GLU A 194 1.56 -20.16 -3.54
CA GLU A 194 0.35 -20.95 -3.38
C GLU A 194 0.29 -21.49 -1.95
N LEU A 195 -0.83 -21.25 -1.29
CA LEU A 195 -1.12 -21.63 0.07
C LEU A 195 -2.28 -22.63 0.03
N GLU A 196 -1.94 -23.91 0.07
CA GLU A 196 -2.92 -24.98 0.02
C GLU A 196 -3.77 -25.01 1.28
N ILE A 197 -5.07 -25.26 1.11
CA ILE A 197 -6.04 -25.46 2.19
C ILE A 197 -6.73 -26.80 1.97
N ASP A 198 -6.29 -27.81 2.71
CA ASP A 198 -6.76 -29.20 2.60
C ASP A 198 -8.27 -29.34 2.87
N ASP A 199 -8.77 -28.72 3.95
CA ASP A 199 -10.20 -28.67 4.26
C ASP A 199 -10.68 -27.21 4.35
N PRO A 200 -11.07 -26.60 3.23
CA PRO A 200 -11.47 -25.19 3.20
C PRO A 200 -12.78 -24.92 3.97
N ARG A 201 -13.66 -25.93 4.15
CA ARG A 201 -14.87 -25.76 4.97
C ARG A 201 -14.55 -25.71 6.46
N ALA A 202 -13.71 -26.63 6.94
CA ALA A 202 -13.26 -26.62 8.33
C ALA A 202 -12.42 -25.36 8.62
N ALA A 203 -11.50 -24.99 7.73
CA ALA A 203 -10.69 -23.79 7.84
C ALA A 203 -11.58 -22.52 7.94
N LEU A 204 -12.59 -22.39 7.10
CA LEU A 204 -13.51 -21.26 7.13
C LEU A 204 -14.40 -21.26 8.39
N LYS A 205 -14.84 -22.42 8.85
CA LYS A 205 -15.58 -22.56 10.11
C LYS A 205 -14.73 -22.15 11.32
N GLN A 206 -13.48 -22.56 11.35
CA GLN A 206 -12.51 -22.17 12.39
C GLN A 206 -12.21 -20.67 12.32
N PHE A 207 -11.95 -20.14 11.11
CA PHE A 207 -11.75 -18.70 10.90
C PHE A 207 -12.93 -17.87 11.43
N LYS A 208 -14.17 -18.27 11.16
CA LYS A 208 -15.36 -17.56 11.65
C LYS A 208 -15.45 -17.51 13.18
N LYS A 209 -14.86 -18.46 13.89
CA LYS A 209 -14.84 -18.53 15.35
C LYS A 209 -13.58 -17.91 15.96
N SER A 210 -12.49 -17.79 15.20
CA SER A 210 -11.22 -17.26 15.70
C SER A 210 -11.33 -15.78 16.06
N THR A 211 -10.52 -15.34 17.01
CA THR A 211 -10.24 -13.92 17.25
C THR A 211 -9.06 -13.49 16.40
N LEU A 212 -9.14 -12.33 15.77
CA LEU A 212 -8.04 -11.73 15.03
C LEU A 212 -7.34 -10.69 15.90
N ALA A 213 -6.03 -10.55 15.74
CA ALA A 213 -5.25 -9.45 16.32
C ALA A 213 -5.36 -8.20 15.41
N ASP A 214 -6.58 -7.73 15.18
CA ASP A 214 -6.89 -6.75 14.13
C ASP A 214 -7.15 -5.32 14.64
N LEU A 215 -7.02 -5.08 15.94
CA LEU A 215 -7.17 -3.74 16.51
C LEU A 215 -6.03 -2.80 16.07
N GLU A 216 -4.80 -3.30 15.92
CA GLU A 216 -3.68 -2.52 15.41
C GLU A 216 -3.92 -2.10 13.95
N CYS A 217 -4.33 -3.03 13.08
CA CYS A 217 -4.72 -2.70 11.71
C CYS A 217 -5.85 -1.66 11.67
N PHE A 218 -6.84 -1.79 12.55
CA PHE A 218 -7.95 -0.86 12.65
C PHE A 218 -7.46 0.55 13.03
N ASP A 219 -6.67 0.66 14.10
CA ASP A 219 -6.14 1.93 14.59
C ASP A 219 -5.22 2.62 13.58
N MET A 220 -4.25 1.89 13.03
CA MET A 220 -3.37 2.41 11.97
C MET A 220 -4.14 2.86 10.73
N THR A 221 -5.29 2.24 10.44
CA THR A 221 -6.16 2.70 9.34
C THR A 221 -6.84 4.00 9.67
N LEU A 222 -7.33 4.20 10.90
CA LEU A 222 -7.88 5.47 11.35
C LEU A 222 -6.83 6.58 11.26
N ASP A 223 -5.63 6.35 11.83
CA ASP A 223 -4.50 7.29 11.78
C ASP A 223 -4.16 7.69 10.34
N ARG A 224 -4.14 6.71 9.44
CA ARG A 224 -3.84 6.94 8.04
C ARG A 224 -4.88 7.80 7.34
N ILE A 225 -6.15 7.60 7.66
CA ILE A 225 -7.24 8.38 7.07
C ILE A 225 -7.29 9.80 7.66
N GLU A 226 -6.98 9.96 8.93
CA GLU A 226 -6.96 11.27 9.60
C GLU A 226 -5.75 12.12 9.20
N GLY A 227 -4.58 11.52 9.13
CA GLY A 227 -3.32 12.25 8.99
C GLY A 227 -2.57 12.07 7.65
N ASP A 228 -2.87 11.03 6.86
CA ASP A 228 -2.02 10.62 5.75
C ASP A 228 -2.66 10.74 4.35
N LEU A 229 -3.92 11.14 4.27
CA LEU A 229 -4.59 11.26 2.96
C LEU A 229 -3.90 12.29 2.05
N GLY A 230 -3.42 13.41 2.61
CA GLY A 230 -2.62 14.40 1.87
C GLY A 230 -1.26 13.87 1.44
N LEU A 231 -0.66 13.02 2.26
CA LEU A 231 0.61 12.36 1.91
C LEU A 231 0.42 11.34 0.78
N MET A 232 -0.72 10.63 0.74
CA MET A 232 -1.05 9.73 -0.38
C MET A 232 -1.14 10.49 -1.70
N ALA A 233 -1.77 11.67 -1.66
CA ALA A 233 -1.86 12.56 -2.81
C ALA A 233 -0.47 13.00 -3.30
N ARG A 234 0.38 13.45 -2.38
CA ARG A 234 1.75 13.87 -2.71
C ARG A 234 2.58 12.71 -3.25
N ARG A 235 2.48 11.52 -2.65
CA ARG A 235 3.16 10.32 -3.19
C ARG A 235 2.68 9.98 -4.59
N ALA A 236 1.36 10.07 -4.84
CA ALA A 236 0.80 9.80 -6.16
C ALA A 236 1.31 10.80 -7.21
N ASN A 237 1.42 12.08 -6.85
CA ASN A 237 2.00 13.11 -7.72
C ASN A 237 3.49 12.87 -7.97
N ALA A 238 4.27 12.61 -6.92
CA ALA A 238 5.70 12.32 -7.02
C ALA A 238 5.94 11.07 -7.90
N TRP A 239 5.15 10.01 -7.74
CA TRP A 239 5.21 8.82 -8.60
C TRP A 239 4.89 9.17 -10.06
N ALA A 240 3.85 9.96 -10.30
CA ALA A 240 3.43 10.33 -11.64
C ALA A 240 4.45 11.23 -12.36
N SER A 241 5.12 12.11 -11.63
CA SER A 241 6.13 13.02 -12.17
C SER A 241 7.56 12.43 -12.22
N GLY A 242 7.78 11.22 -11.69
CA GLY A 242 9.12 10.64 -11.60
C GLY A 242 9.98 11.25 -10.48
N ASP A 243 9.38 12.01 -9.55
CA ASP A 243 10.08 12.61 -8.41
C ASP A 243 10.43 11.55 -7.35
N LEU A 244 11.56 10.90 -7.54
CA LEU A 244 12.03 9.84 -6.65
C LEU A 244 12.50 10.38 -5.30
N GLU A 245 13.09 11.57 -5.26
CA GLU A 245 13.48 12.24 -4.02
C GLU A 245 12.24 12.54 -3.16
N GLY A 246 11.20 13.11 -3.76
CA GLY A 246 9.92 13.33 -3.10
C GLY A 246 9.28 12.04 -2.58
N LEU A 247 9.39 10.93 -3.32
CA LEU A 247 8.90 9.62 -2.87
C LEU A 247 9.67 9.11 -1.64
N ARG A 248 11.01 9.24 -1.64
CA ARG A 248 11.87 8.83 -0.51
C ARG A 248 11.65 9.70 0.73
N ALA A 249 11.41 11.00 0.55
CA ALA A 249 11.19 11.93 1.65
C ALA A 249 9.83 11.75 2.36
N LEU A 250 8.84 11.13 1.70
CA LEU A 250 7.51 10.95 2.25
C LEU A 250 7.43 9.68 3.10
N PRO A 251 7.09 9.77 4.40
CA PRO A 251 7.01 8.60 5.27
C PRO A 251 5.98 7.60 4.74
N TYR A 252 6.37 6.33 4.70
CA TYR A 252 5.48 5.23 4.33
C TYR A 252 5.02 4.49 5.59
N ARG A 253 3.78 4.74 6.03
CA ARG A 253 3.20 3.96 7.13
C ARG A 253 2.70 2.64 6.57
N ASP A 254 3.24 1.54 7.06
CA ASP A 254 2.92 0.21 6.56
C ASP A 254 1.63 -0.35 7.20
N GLN A 255 0.53 0.37 6.99
CA GLN A 255 -0.81 -0.11 7.36
C GLN A 255 -1.12 -1.48 6.72
N MET A 256 -0.68 -1.69 5.47
CA MET A 256 -0.95 -2.95 4.77
C MET A 256 -0.26 -4.12 5.47
N ARG A 257 0.97 -3.92 5.99
CA ARG A 257 1.68 -4.94 6.79
C ARG A 257 0.92 -5.27 8.06
N ALA A 258 0.47 -4.26 8.83
CA ALA A 258 -0.31 -4.47 10.04
C ALA A 258 -1.63 -5.21 9.74
N CYS A 259 -2.33 -4.84 8.67
CA CYS A 259 -3.56 -5.51 8.27
C CYS A 259 -3.32 -6.93 7.74
N MET A 260 -2.21 -7.17 7.04
CA MET A 260 -1.80 -8.50 6.62
C MET A 260 -1.45 -9.38 7.82
N HIS A 261 -0.67 -8.85 8.77
CA HIS A 261 -0.36 -9.52 10.02
C HIS A 261 -1.63 -9.87 10.80
N ALA A 262 -2.58 -8.94 10.90
CA ALA A 262 -3.87 -9.19 11.53
C ALA A 262 -4.65 -10.30 10.81
N ALA A 263 -4.70 -10.29 9.49
CA ALA A 263 -5.34 -11.35 8.72
C ALA A 263 -4.68 -12.72 8.94
N MET A 264 -3.33 -12.75 9.01
CA MET A 264 -2.55 -13.98 9.24
C MET A 264 -2.50 -14.40 10.70
N SER A 265 -2.96 -13.57 11.65
CA SER A 265 -2.99 -13.89 13.08
C SER A 265 -4.04 -14.93 13.45
N ALA A 266 -4.98 -15.26 12.54
CA ALA A 266 -5.93 -16.33 12.74
C ALA A 266 -5.18 -17.64 13.02
N GLU A 267 -5.54 -18.34 14.11
CA GLU A 267 -4.91 -19.59 14.55
C GLU A 267 -4.80 -20.59 13.40
N VAL A 268 -5.87 -20.74 12.62
CA VAL A 268 -5.93 -21.62 11.45
C VAL A 268 -4.84 -21.33 10.40
N LEU A 269 -4.34 -20.10 10.32
CA LEU A 269 -3.29 -19.70 9.37
C LEU A 269 -1.90 -19.81 9.98
N ARG A 270 -1.74 -19.50 11.28
CA ARG A 270 -0.48 -19.66 12.00
C ARG A 270 -0.06 -21.14 12.07
N ASP A 271 -1.00 -22.03 12.36
CA ASP A 271 -0.75 -23.47 12.45
C ASP A 271 -0.29 -24.08 11.10
N ARG A 272 -0.52 -23.37 10.00
CA ARG A 272 -0.04 -23.71 8.66
C ARG A 272 1.29 -23.04 8.26
N GLY A 273 2.01 -22.44 9.21
CA GLY A 273 3.32 -21.83 8.97
C GLY A 273 3.29 -20.54 8.13
N LEU A 274 2.16 -19.81 8.15
CA LEU A 274 2.01 -18.58 7.36
C LEU A 274 2.48 -17.31 8.10
N GLY A 275 3.15 -17.46 9.24
CA GLY A 275 3.64 -16.32 10.04
C GLY A 275 4.69 -15.45 9.33
N ASP A 276 5.48 -16.00 8.40
CA ASP A 276 6.49 -15.27 7.58
C ASP A 276 6.08 -15.18 6.11
N LEU A 277 4.88 -14.72 5.84
CA LEU A 277 4.39 -14.60 4.46
C LEU A 277 5.22 -13.62 3.63
N GLU A 278 5.62 -12.50 4.22
CA GLU A 278 6.39 -11.46 3.55
C GLU A 278 7.79 -11.96 3.15
N GLY A 279 8.52 -12.55 4.06
CA GLY A 279 9.83 -13.12 3.77
C GLY A 279 9.76 -14.26 2.74
N ARG A 280 8.69 -15.07 2.75
CA ARG A 280 8.46 -16.09 1.73
C ARG A 280 8.23 -15.48 0.35
N LEU A 281 7.43 -14.42 0.25
CA LEU A 281 7.19 -13.70 -1.00
C LEU A 281 8.46 -13.01 -1.52
N GLN A 282 9.26 -12.41 -0.62
CA GLN A 282 10.54 -11.82 -0.99
C GLN A 282 11.49 -12.87 -1.57
N ARG A 283 11.67 -14.00 -0.87
CA ARG A 283 12.52 -15.11 -1.37
C ARG A 283 12.05 -15.60 -2.73
N LEU A 284 10.76 -15.87 -2.87
CA LEU A 284 10.17 -16.35 -4.14
C LEU A 284 10.43 -15.38 -5.29
N TRP A 285 10.27 -14.07 -5.05
CA TRP A 285 10.52 -13.07 -6.08
C TRP A 285 12.02 -12.95 -6.41
N VAL A 286 12.89 -12.97 -5.41
CA VAL A 286 14.35 -12.93 -5.60
C VAL A 286 14.82 -14.12 -6.42
N ASP A 287 14.31 -15.32 -6.14
CA ASP A 287 14.65 -16.52 -6.89
C ASP A 287 14.16 -16.43 -8.35
N ALA A 288 12.95 -15.91 -8.58
CA ALA A 288 12.44 -15.66 -9.92
C ALA A 288 13.27 -14.62 -10.68
N ALA A 289 13.66 -13.52 -10.01
CA ALA A 289 14.50 -12.48 -10.58
C ALA A 289 15.90 -13.01 -10.96
N GLN A 290 16.53 -13.81 -10.09
CA GLN A 290 17.81 -14.46 -10.39
C GLN A 290 17.70 -15.45 -11.57
N ALA A 291 16.62 -16.23 -11.62
CA ALA A 291 16.38 -17.15 -12.73
C ALA A 291 16.14 -16.40 -14.05
N ALA A 292 15.52 -15.23 -14.01
CA ALA A 292 15.33 -14.37 -15.17
C ALA A 292 16.67 -13.81 -15.67
N LEU A 293 17.47 -13.23 -14.77
CA LEU A 293 18.79 -12.68 -15.05
C LEU A 293 19.79 -13.73 -15.55
N ALA A 294 19.67 -14.99 -15.11
CA ALA A 294 20.54 -16.07 -15.55
C ALA A 294 20.20 -16.59 -16.96
N ARG A 295 18.97 -16.39 -17.41
CA ARG A 295 18.48 -17.00 -18.68
C ARG A 295 18.33 -16.02 -19.83
N ASN A 296 18.05 -14.75 -19.53
CA ASN A 296 17.65 -13.79 -20.54
C ASN A 296 18.59 -12.58 -20.52
N ASP A 297 18.91 -12.05 -21.69
CA ASP A 297 19.67 -10.81 -21.80
C ASP A 297 18.91 -9.63 -21.16
N VAL A 298 17.60 -9.55 -21.42
CA VAL A 298 16.71 -8.53 -20.85
C VAL A 298 15.43 -9.17 -20.32
N SER A 299 15.02 -8.75 -19.15
CA SER A 299 13.74 -9.10 -18.52
C SER A 299 13.08 -7.88 -17.88
N PHE A 300 11.79 -7.93 -17.64
CA PHE A 300 11.03 -6.88 -16.98
C PHE A 300 10.30 -7.40 -15.73
N ALA A 301 10.16 -6.58 -14.70
CA ALA A 301 9.45 -6.94 -13.47
C ALA A 301 8.61 -5.79 -12.94
N MET A 302 7.56 -6.13 -12.19
CA MET A 302 6.80 -5.19 -11.38
C MET A 302 6.97 -5.50 -9.90
N LEU A 303 7.17 -4.46 -9.09
CA LEU A 303 7.18 -4.54 -7.63
C LEU A 303 6.34 -3.43 -7.01
N PRO A 304 5.77 -3.63 -5.81
CA PRO A 304 5.21 -2.51 -5.06
C PRO A 304 6.30 -1.45 -4.79
N MET A 305 5.97 -0.18 -4.95
CA MET A 305 6.94 0.92 -4.81
C MET A 305 7.60 0.96 -3.42
N ASP A 306 6.83 0.71 -2.37
CA ASP A 306 7.33 0.62 -1.00
C ASP A 306 8.39 -0.48 -0.82
N ARG A 307 8.29 -1.58 -1.56
CA ARG A 307 9.26 -2.69 -1.52
C ARG A 307 10.51 -2.42 -2.37
N VAL A 308 10.40 -1.52 -3.33
CA VAL A 308 11.54 -1.04 -4.12
C VAL A 308 12.35 0.00 -3.33
N LEU A 309 11.64 0.91 -2.64
CA LEU A 309 12.27 1.99 -1.85
C LEU A 309 12.79 1.52 -0.48
N ASP A 310 12.33 0.39 0.04
CA ASP A 310 12.79 -0.14 1.33
C ASP A 310 14.25 -0.62 1.22
N PRO A 311 15.18 -0.09 2.04
CA PRO A 311 16.57 -0.56 2.05
C PRO A 311 16.74 -2.05 2.35
N GLN A 312 15.77 -2.68 3.00
CA GLN A 312 15.70 -4.12 3.26
C GLN A 312 14.66 -4.82 2.37
N GLY A 313 14.15 -4.12 1.36
CA GLY A 313 13.12 -4.60 0.46
C GLY A 313 13.61 -5.66 -0.52
N PHE A 314 12.88 -5.81 -1.61
CA PHE A 314 13.08 -6.93 -2.54
C PHE A 314 14.36 -6.81 -3.38
N LEU A 315 14.90 -5.61 -3.56
CA LEU A 315 16.15 -5.40 -4.31
C LEU A 315 17.41 -5.64 -3.47
N ALA A 316 17.34 -5.44 -2.14
CA ALA A 316 18.48 -5.58 -1.25
C ALA A 316 19.16 -6.97 -1.30
N PRO A 317 18.43 -8.11 -1.32
CA PRO A 317 19.06 -9.42 -1.46
C PRO A 317 19.78 -9.62 -2.80
N LEU A 318 19.36 -8.97 -3.88
CA LEU A 318 20.06 -9.01 -5.16
C LEU A 318 21.37 -8.23 -5.06
N ALA A 319 21.38 -7.02 -4.49
CA ALA A 319 22.59 -6.25 -4.24
C ALA A 319 23.59 -7.03 -3.37
N ALA A 320 23.13 -7.68 -2.31
CA ALA A 320 23.95 -8.52 -1.44
C ALA A 320 24.58 -9.73 -2.16
N LYS A 321 23.97 -10.19 -3.27
CA LYS A 321 24.48 -11.27 -4.12
C LYS A 321 25.36 -10.76 -5.28
N GLY A 322 25.73 -9.47 -5.27
CA GLY A 322 26.64 -8.85 -6.22
C GLY A 322 25.99 -8.47 -7.56
N TYR A 323 24.67 -8.27 -7.59
CA TYR A 323 24.00 -7.58 -8.70
C TYR A 323 24.14 -6.07 -8.51
N LEU A 324 24.41 -5.35 -9.60
CA LEU A 324 24.36 -3.89 -9.61
C LEU A 324 22.89 -3.46 -9.63
N VAL A 325 22.47 -2.65 -8.67
CA VAL A 325 21.13 -2.10 -8.57
C VAL A 325 21.25 -0.58 -8.73
N GLU A 326 20.71 -0.06 -9.82
CA GLU A 326 20.74 1.36 -10.19
C GLU A 326 19.33 1.95 -10.09
N ALA A 327 19.18 3.03 -9.34
CA ALA A 327 17.93 3.78 -9.29
C ALA A 327 17.77 4.68 -10.53
N PRO A 328 16.54 5.07 -10.91
CA PRO A 328 16.32 5.86 -12.13
C PRO A 328 17.02 7.23 -12.11
N ASP A 329 17.20 7.86 -10.94
CA ASP A 329 17.90 9.14 -10.76
C ASP A 329 19.43 9.00 -10.91
N GLU A 330 20.01 7.87 -10.49
CA GLU A 330 21.44 7.59 -10.64
C GLU A 330 21.83 7.39 -12.12
N ALA A 331 20.99 6.71 -12.89
CA ALA A 331 21.22 6.49 -14.32
C ALA A 331 21.19 7.80 -15.14
N SER A 332 20.48 8.83 -14.69
CA SER A 332 20.42 10.15 -15.35
C SER A 332 21.65 11.01 -15.07
N GLU A 333 22.29 10.89 -13.92
CA GLU A 333 23.52 11.59 -13.57
C GLU A 333 24.73 11.08 -14.37
N ASP A 334 24.85 9.78 -14.54
CA ASP A 334 25.92 9.18 -15.38
C ASP A 334 25.81 9.58 -16.85
N ALA A 335 24.61 9.66 -17.41
CA ALA A 335 24.40 10.13 -18.77
C ALA A 335 24.71 11.62 -18.94
N SER A 336 24.47 12.46 -17.93
CA SER A 336 24.79 13.89 -17.95
C SER A 336 26.27 14.17 -17.71
N SER A 337 26.99 13.34 -16.95
CA SER A 337 28.43 13.48 -16.70
C SER A 337 29.29 12.99 -17.89
N GLN A 338 28.74 12.14 -18.77
CA GLN A 338 29.39 11.68 -20.02
C GLN A 338 29.17 12.65 -21.20
N ALA A 339 28.30 13.64 -21.10
CA ALA A 339 28.16 14.70 -22.08
C ALA A 339 29.38 15.62 -22.00
N LEU A 340 30.40 15.36 -22.81
CA LEU A 340 31.55 16.23 -23.01
C LEU A 340 31.08 17.67 -23.32
N PRO A 341 31.71 18.71 -22.72
CA PRO A 341 31.38 20.07 -23.07
C PRO A 341 31.71 20.30 -24.55
N LEU A 342 30.67 20.60 -25.35
CA LEU A 342 30.84 21.07 -26.71
C LEU A 342 31.70 22.34 -26.65
N ARG A 343 32.99 22.23 -26.99
CA ARG A 343 33.84 23.38 -27.29
C ARG A 343 33.34 23.99 -28.61
N TRP A 344 32.75 25.17 -28.51
CA TRP A 344 32.54 26.01 -29.67
C TRP A 344 33.89 26.58 -30.14
N PRO A 345 34.17 26.65 -31.41
CA PRO A 345 35.40 27.26 -31.97
C PRO A 345 35.45 28.75 -31.76
#